data_798bf2ba9c99e7e958c1514e9ef5962f
#
_entry.id   798bf2ba9c99e7e958c1514e9ef5962f
#
_cell.length_a   1.000
_cell.length_b   1.000
_cell.length_c   1.000
_cell.angle_alpha   90.00
_cell.angle_beta   90.00
_cell.angle_gamma   90.00
#
_symmetry.space_group_name_H-M   'P 1'
#
loop_
_entity.id
_entity.type
_entity.pdbx_description
1 polymer ?
#
loop_
_entity_poly.entity_id
_entity_poly.type
_entity_poly.pdbx_seq_one_letter_code
_entity_poly.pdbx_strand_id
1 'polypeptide(L)'
;MKQFTFTSQLAPIIWKYLESRQNEGYTSVHCGYYMQELDCLSKELSDAPVVTKELIDAWDLLKPYLSNRSKIVRHNAIRTFAKFAYTQDGISYVPDTSKLKNSSTFTPHIFTVEEIRRLLYAADNLPVRNNAPTRHLVIPAVIRLLYCCGFRIGEVLRLRVKDVDLDTGIITVHNGKGGKDRLVPVHNSVIEYLRSYSAQLPDEREWFFPSACGHYSIKTIYDNFRELLFACNIPHTGNGPRVHDFRHT
;
A
#
# COMPACT_ATOMS: atom_id res chain seq x y z
N MET A 1 -14.69 5.83 -8.97
CA MET A 1 -14.98 5.50 -7.54
C MET A 1 -15.80 4.23 -7.49
N LYS A 2 -15.49 3.25 -6.61
CA LYS A 2 -16.46 2.18 -6.33
C LYS A 2 -17.67 2.80 -5.64
N GLN A 3 -18.83 2.54 -6.16
CA GLN A 3 -20.09 3.04 -5.61
C GLN A 3 -20.50 2.08 -4.49
N PHE A 4 -20.53 2.57 -3.25
CA PHE A 4 -21.08 1.83 -2.11
C PHE A 4 -22.58 2.09 -2.04
N THR A 5 -23.33 1.13 -1.50
CA THR A 5 -24.78 1.26 -1.26
C THR A 5 -25.04 0.90 0.20
N PHE A 6 -25.67 1.80 0.94
CA PHE A 6 -26.06 1.60 2.33
C PHE A 6 -27.59 1.64 2.43
N THR A 7 -28.17 0.73 3.19
CA THR A 7 -29.63 0.52 3.23
C THR A 7 -30.22 0.43 4.64
N SER A 8 -29.39 0.37 5.68
CA SER A 8 -29.82 0.39 7.08
C SER A 8 -30.22 1.79 7.53
N GLN A 9 -30.81 1.91 8.73
CA GLN A 9 -31.05 3.21 9.35
C GLN A 9 -29.77 3.99 9.70
N LEU A 10 -28.60 3.33 9.70
CA LEU A 10 -27.28 3.99 9.82
C LEU A 10 -26.81 4.65 8.51
N ALA A 11 -27.42 4.36 7.37
CA ALA A 11 -26.99 4.85 6.06
C ALA A 11 -26.76 6.38 6.02
N PRO A 12 -27.65 7.23 6.54
CA PRO A 12 -27.43 8.68 6.49
C PRO A 12 -26.18 9.15 7.23
N ILE A 13 -25.87 8.55 8.39
CA ILE A 13 -24.69 8.92 9.18
C ILE A 13 -23.41 8.33 8.60
N ILE A 14 -23.49 7.16 7.97
CA ILE A 14 -22.37 6.56 7.23
C ILE A 14 -21.97 7.46 6.06
N TRP A 15 -22.92 7.97 5.28
CA TRP A 15 -22.63 8.89 4.18
C TRP A 15 -21.97 10.18 4.67
N LYS A 16 -22.49 10.81 5.71
CA LYS A 16 -21.89 12.02 6.31
C LYS A 16 -20.45 11.75 6.77
N TYR A 17 -20.21 10.58 7.38
CA TYR A 17 -18.87 10.20 7.82
C TYR A 17 -17.91 10.04 6.66
N LEU A 18 -18.31 9.34 5.59
CA LEU A 18 -17.46 9.13 4.42
C LEU A 18 -17.14 10.46 3.71
N GLU A 19 -18.10 11.37 3.64
CA GLU A 19 -17.91 12.72 3.09
C GLU A 19 -16.93 13.53 3.96
N SER A 20 -17.09 13.53 5.28
CA SER A 20 -16.14 14.17 6.20
C SER A 20 -14.73 13.65 6.02
N ARG A 21 -14.55 12.33 5.91
CA ARG A 21 -13.23 11.72 5.66
C ARG A 21 -12.64 12.12 4.33
N GLN A 22 -13.45 12.26 3.29
CA GLN A 22 -13.01 12.71 1.97
C GLN A 22 -12.56 14.18 2.02
N ASN A 23 -13.28 15.04 2.72
CA ASN A 23 -12.94 16.45 2.89
C ASN A 23 -11.64 16.63 3.70
N GLU A 24 -11.33 15.71 4.60
CA GLU A 24 -10.05 15.64 5.32
C GLU A 24 -8.89 15.08 4.46
N GLY A 25 -9.13 14.72 3.19
CA GLY A 25 -8.12 14.19 2.26
C GLY A 25 -7.85 12.70 2.39
N TYR A 26 -8.66 11.93 3.13
CA TYR A 26 -8.50 10.49 3.23
C TYR A 26 -9.19 9.77 2.08
N THR A 27 -8.50 8.82 1.45
CA THR A 27 -9.12 7.93 0.46
C THR A 27 -10.00 6.90 1.17
N SER A 28 -11.31 6.97 0.91
CA SER A 28 -12.33 6.26 1.68
C SER A 28 -12.56 4.79 1.29
N VAL A 29 -11.82 4.21 0.33
CA VAL A 29 -12.15 2.89 -0.22
C VAL A 29 -12.18 1.78 0.84
N HIS A 30 -11.15 1.64 1.66
CA HIS A 30 -11.14 0.62 2.73
C HIS A 30 -12.16 0.91 3.82
N CYS A 31 -12.35 2.18 4.14
CA CYS A 31 -13.36 2.61 5.11
C CYS A 31 -14.76 2.28 4.60
N GLY A 32 -15.03 2.52 3.31
CA GLY A 32 -16.31 2.18 2.67
C GLY A 32 -16.67 0.70 2.79
N TYR A 33 -15.70 -0.22 2.62
CA TYR A 33 -15.95 -1.65 2.83
C TYR A 33 -16.32 -1.99 4.28
N TYR A 34 -15.65 -1.39 5.27
CA TYR A 34 -16.01 -1.61 6.66
C TYR A 34 -17.40 -1.07 6.98
N MET A 35 -17.73 0.09 6.43
CA MET A 35 -19.09 0.67 6.59
C MET A 35 -20.15 -0.19 5.91
N GLN A 36 -19.85 -0.77 4.75
CA GLN A 36 -20.80 -1.66 4.07
C GLN A 36 -21.07 -2.95 4.87
N GLU A 37 -20.02 -3.56 5.44
CA GLU A 37 -20.20 -4.70 6.34
C GLU A 37 -21.02 -4.33 7.58
N LEU A 38 -20.80 -3.16 8.16
CA LEU A 38 -21.52 -2.69 9.33
C LEU A 38 -23.01 -2.40 9.00
N ASP A 39 -23.26 -1.78 7.85
CA ASP A 39 -24.61 -1.48 7.35
C ASP A 39 -25.44 -2.76 7.17
N CYS A 40 -24.86 -3.77 6.50
CA CYS A 40 -25.52 -5.07 6.33
C CYS A 40 -25.85 -5.71 7.68
N LEU A 41 -24.88 -5.76 8.60
CA LEU A 41 -25.06 -6.36 9.91
C LEU A 41 -26.08 -5.60 10.77
N SER A 42 -26.08 -4.27 10.72
CA SER A 42 -27.08 -3.44 11.42
C SER A 42 -28.49 -3.79 11.00
N LYS A 43 -28.71 -3.95 9.69
CA LYS A 43 -30.01 -4.32 9.14
C LYS A 43 -30.47 -5.71 9.56
N GLU A 44 -29.55 -6.66 9.69
CA GLU A 44 -29.84 -8.04 10.13
C GLU A 44 -30.16 -8.13 11.62
N LEU A 45 -29.55 -7.28 12.46
CA LEU A 45 -29.73 -7.33 13.92
C LEU A 45 -30.96 -6.56 14.40
N SER A 46 -30.91 -5.25 14.35
CA SER A 46 -31.93 -4.39 14.95
C SER A 46 -32.36 -3.21 14.08
N ASP A 47 -31.62 -2.96 13.00
CA ASP A 47 -31.75 -1.78 12.13
C ASP A 47 -31.95 -0.46 12.92
N ALA A 48 -31.20 -0.30 14.02
CA ALA A 48 -31.29 0.89 14.85
C ALA A 48 -30.60 2.09 14.15
N PRO A 49 -31.11 3.33 14.32
CA PRO A 49 -30.52 4.53 13.73
C PRO A 49 -29.22 4.99 14.42
N VAL A 50 -28.75 4.24 15.42
CA VAL A 50 -27.58 4.54 16.25
C VAL A 50 -26.65 3.34 16.32
N VAL A 51 -25.37 3.59 16.59
CA VAL A 51 -24.39 2.53 16.82
C VAL A 51 -24.64 1.95 18.22
N THR A 52 -25.03 0.66 18.29
CA THR A 52 -25.23 -0.02 19.57
C THR A 52 -24.02 -0.86 19.95
N LYS A 53 -23.94 -1.24 21.23
CA LYS A 53 -22.88 -2.13 21.73
C LYS A 53 -23.00 -3.52 21.09
N GLU A 54 -24.20 -4.04 20.97
CA GLU A 54 -24.53 -5.35 20.38
C GLU A 54 -24.08 -5.41 18.92
N LEU A 55 -24.29 -4.31 18.15
CA LEU A 55 -23.84 -4.22 16.77
C LEU A 55 -22.30 -4.30 16.67
N ILE A 56 -21.57 -3.60 17.54
CA ILE A 56 -20.12 -3.62 17.55
C ILE A 56 -19.58 -4.99 17.97
N ASP A 57 -20.15 -5.59 19.01
CA ASP A 57 -19.75 -6.91 19.50
C ASP A 57 -19.95 -7.97 18.39
N ALA A 58 -21.09 -7.94 17.70
CA ALA A 58 -21.38 -8.84 16.59
C ALA A 58 -20.45 -8.61 15.40
N TRP A 59 -20.14 -7.34 15.07
CA TRP A 59 -19.22 -7.00 13.98
C TRP A 59 -17.78 -7.47 14.24
N ASP A 60 -17.29 -7.39 15.46
CA ASP A 60 -15.98 -7.92 15.87
C ASP A 60 -15.92 -9.46 15.73
N LEU A 61 -17.04 -10.15 15.88
CA LEU A 61 -17.14 -11.60 15.74
C LEU A 61 -17.25 -12.08 14.28
N LEU A 62 -17.58 -11.21 13.32
CA LEU A 62 -17.77 -11.61 11.91
C LEU A 62 -16.56 -12.30 11.29
N LYS A 63 -15.33 -11.94 11.71
CA LYS A 63 -14.08 -12.45 11.13
C LYS A 63 -13.09 -12.92 12.18
N PRO A 64 -13.40 -14.02 12.90
CA PRO A 64 -12.56 -14.53 13.99
C PRO A 64 -11.20 -15.03 13.52
N TYR A 65 -11.08 -15.41 12.23
CA TYR A 65 -9.86 -15.95 11.58
C TYR A 65 -8.81 -14.89 11.25
N LEU A 66 -9.13 -13.61 11.38
CA LEU A 66 -8.17 -12.52 11.08
C LEU A 66 -7.04 -12.50 12.11
N SER A 67 -5.85 -12.09 11.64
CA SER A 67 -4.73 -11.80 12.54
C SER A 67 -5.08 -10.69 13.54
N ASN A 68 -4.45 -10.71 14.72
CA ASN A 68 -4.67 -9.68 15.74
C ASN A 68 -4.47 -8.28 15.20
N ARG A 69 -3.46 -8.06 14.36
CA ARG A 69 -3.21 -6.77 13.71
C ARG A 69 -4.40 -6.34 12.83
N SER A 70 -4.94 -7.26 12.03
CA SER A 70 -6.09 -6.97 11.16
C SER A 70 -7.35 -6.68 11.97
N LYS A 71 -7.57 -7.40 13.09
CA LYS A 71 -8.66 -7.12 14.02
C LYS A 71 -8.55 -5.72 14.62
N ILE A 72 -7.35 -5.32 15.06
CA ILE A 72 -7.09 -3.97 15.59
C ILE A 72 -7.39 -2.89 14.54
N VAL A 73 -6.95 -3.08 13.29
CA VAL A 73 -7.21 -2.12 12.21
C VAL A 73 -8.70 -1.99 11.95
N ARG A 74 -9.42 -3.10 11.87
CA ARG A 74 -10.89 -3.14 11.72
C ARG A 74 -11.58 -2.41 12.87
N HIS A 75 -11.25 -2.78 14.09
CA HIS A 75 -11.85 -2.21 15.30
C HIS A 75 -11.62 -0.70 15.40
N ASN A 76 -10.39 -0.24 15.10
CA ASN A 76 -10.07 1.19 15.08
C ASN A 76 -10.86 1.96 14.00
N ALA A 77 -11.12 1.34 12.84
CA ALA A 77 -11.93 1.97 11.80
C ALA A 77 -13.38 2.19 12.28
N ILE A 78 -13.99 1.17 12.89
CA ILE A 78 -15.33 1.28 13.47
C ILE A 78 -15.38 2.24 14.65
N ARG A 79 -14.38 2.19 15.52
CA ARG A 79 -14.30 3.15 16.63
C ARG A 79 -14.26 4.60 16.15
N THR A 80 -13.52 4.87 15.07
CA THR A 80 -13.46 6.22 14.48
C THR A 80 -14.83 6.64 13.94
N PHE A 81 -15.55 5.74 13.29
CA PHE A 81 -16.93 5.97 12.86
C PHE A 81 -17.87 6.18 14.05
N ALA A 82 -17.81 5.30 15.06
CA ALA A 82 -18.66 5.40 16.25
C ALA A 82 -18.44 6.71 17.02
N LYS A 83 -17.21 7.21 17.09
CA LYS A 83 -16.92 8.55 17.64
C LYS A 83 -17.61 9.65 16.84
N PHE A 84 -17.52 9.57 15.50
CA PHE A 84 -18.20 10.53 14.63
C PHE A 84 -19.71 10.45 14.85
N ALA A 85 -20.30 9.25 14.88
CA ALA A 85 -21.72 9.05 15.16
C ALA A 85 -22.13 9.69 16.51
N TYR A 86 -21.36 9.41 17.57
CA TYR A 86 -21.61 9.99 18.89
C TYR A 86 -21.59 11.53 18.88
N THR A 87 -20.70 12.17 18.09
CA THR A 87 -20.71 13.64 17.97
C THR A 87 -21.96 14.18 17.29
N GLN A 88 -22.70 13.36 16.52
CA GLN A 88 -23.91 13.75 15.84
C GLN A 88 -25.19 13.50 16.67
N ASP A 89 -25.23 12.41 17.43
CA ASP A 89 -26.43 11.95 18.13
C ASP A 89 -26.34 11.94 19.66
N GLY A 90 -25.11 12.01 20.22
CA GLY A 90 -24.87 12.00 21.68
C GLY A 90 -25.14 10.69 22.40
N ILE A 91 -25.57 9.62 21.68
CA ILE A 91 -26.01 8.35 22.25
C ILE A 91 -25.34 7.11 21.67
N SER A 92 -24.75 7.20 20.47
CA SER A 92 -24.05 6.09 19.84
C SER A 92 -22.94 5.52 20.72
N TYR A 93 -22.85 4.21 20.82
CA TYR A 93 -21.84 3.53 21.61
C TYR A 93 -20.46 3.64 20.95
N VAL A 94 -19.45 4.06 21.71
CA VAL A 94 -18.05 4.15 21.27
C VAL A 94 -17.23 3.03 21.91
N PRO A 95 -16.74 2.03 21.14
CA PRO A 95 -15.99 0.92 21.71
C PRO A 95 -14.64 1.35 22.28
N ASP A 96 -14.22 0.69 23.36
CA ASP A 96 -12.89 0.88 23.96
C ASP A 96 -11.84 0.01 23.27
N THR A 97 -10.68 0.59 23.00
CA THR A 97 -9.54 -0.10 22.36
C THR A 97 -8.45 -0.54 23.32
N SER A 98 -8.59 -0.24 24.62
CA SER A 98 -7.56 -0.52 25.64
C SER A 98 -7.17 -2.01 25.73
N LYS A 99 -8.09 -2.92 25.35
CA LYS A 99 -7.90 -4.38 25.38
C LYS A 99 -7.18 -4.93 24.14
N LEU A 100 -7.02 -4.16 23.09
CA LEU A 100 -6.43 -4.60 21.83
C LEU A 100 -4.92 -4.30 21.82
N LYS A 101 -4.13 -5.19 22.39
CA LYS A 101 -2.67 -5.07 22.37
C LYS A 101 -2.12 -5.46 21.00
N ASN A 102 -1.37 -4.55 20.39
CA ASN A 102 -0.62 -4.84 19.16
C ASN A 102 0.67 -5.58 19.52
N SER A 103 0.66 -6.89 19.41
CA SER A 103 1.87 -7.73 19.54
C SER A 103 2.51 -7.94 18.17
N SER A 104 2.94 -6.87 17.48
CA SER A 104 3.73 -7.07 16.27
C SER A 104 5.15 -7.44 16.65
N THR A 105 5.50 -8.71 16.45
CA THR A 105 6.87 -9.24 16.59
C THR A 105 7.65 -9.14 15.29
N PHE A 106 7.14 -8.40 14.30
CA PHE A 106 7.81 -8.29 13.02
C PHE A 106 9.08 -7.44 13.13
N THR A 107 10.24 -8.06 12.86
CA THR A 107 11.52 -7.38 12.68
C THR A 107 11.82 -7.32 11.18
N PRO A 108 12.07 -6.13 10.59
CA PRO A 108 12.50 -6.00 9.21
C PRO A 108 13.80 -6.75 8.98
N HIS A 109 13.94 -7.34 7.79
CA HIS A 109 15.23 -7.87 7.35
C HIS A 109 16.12 -6.71 6.93
N ILE A 110 17.31 -6.62 7.52
CA ILE A 110 18.35 -5.68 7.08
C ILE A 110 19.31 -6.44 6.18
N PHE A 111 19.30 -6.07 4.90
CA PHE A 111 20.17 -6.72 3.91
C PHE A 111 21.64 -6.40 4.17
N THR A 112 22.47 -7.41 4.13
CA THR A 112 23.93 -7.21 4.11
C THR A 112 24.37 -6.64 2.76
N VAL A 113 25.53 -6.00 2.73
CA VAL A 113 26.14 -5.49 1.48
C VAL A 113 26.28 -6.62 0.44
N GLU A 114 26.62 -7.82 0.90
CA GLU A 114 26.80 -8.98 0.04
C GLU A 114 25.45 -9.49 -0.52
N GLU A 115 24.39 -9.49 0.26
CA GLU A 115 23.03 -9.81 -0.23
C GLU A 115 22.57 -8.80 -1.28
N ILE A 116 22.81 -7.51 -1.04
CA ILE A 116 22.50 -6.45 -2.01
C ILE A 116 23.28 -6.65 -3.32
N ARG A 117 24.57 -6.94 -3.25
CA ARG A 117 25.37 -7.21 -4.46
C ARG A 117 24.82 -8.37 -5.27
N ARG A 118 24.52 -9.50 -4.60
CA ARG A 118 23.93 -10.68 -5.25
C ARG A 118 22.57 -10.38 -5.86
N LEU A 119 21.71 -9.65 -5.15
CA LEU A 119 20.40 -9.26 -5.64
C LEU A 119 20.48 -8.34 -6.86
N LEU A 120 21.35 -7.33 -6.83
CA LEU A 120 21.57 -6.44 -7.98
C LEU A 120 22.14 -7.20 -9.17
N TYR A 121 23.14 -8.06 -8.93
CA TYR A 121 23.72 -8.89 -9.98
C TYR A 121 22.68 -9.83 -10.61
N ALA A 122 21.89 -10.54 -9.80
CA ALA A 122 20.85 -11.42 -10.28
C ALA A 122 19.74 -10.64 -11.04
N ALA A 123 19.40 -9.43 -10.59
CA ALA A 123 18.44 -8.58 -11.27
C ALA A 123 18.96 -8.12 -12.64
N ASP A 124 20.22 -7.71 -12.75
CA ASP A 124 20.85 -7.27 -14.01
C ASP A 124 20.97 -8.41 -15.04
N ASN A 125 21.02 -9.66 -14.57
CA ASN A 125 21.10 -10.85 -15.41
C ASN A 125 19.76 -11.56 -15.60
N LEU A 126 18.64 -10.88 -15.39
CA LEU A 126 17.32 -11.44 -15.65
C LEU A 126 17.13 -11.74 -17.14
N PRO A 127 16.70 -12.97 -17.52
CA PRO A 127 16.45 -13.30 -18.91
C PRO A 127 15.29 -12.50 -19.50
N VAL A 128 15.40 -12.16 -20.78
CA VAL A 128 14.30 -11.62 -21.57
C VAL A 128 13.18 -12.64 -21.65
N ARG A 129 11.95 -12.22 -21.45
CA ARG A 129 10.75 -13.06 -21.55
C ARG A 129 9.77 -12.48 -22.56
N ASN A 130 9.27 -13.28 -23.48
CA ASN A 130 8.34 -12.83 -24.53
C ASN A 130 7.03 -12.23 -23.94
N ASN A 131 6.53 -12.81 -22.85
CA ASN A 131 5.32 -12.33 -22.16
C ASN A 131 5.57 -11.12 -21.23
N ALA A 132 6.83 -10.73 -21.03
CA ALA A 132 7.22 -9.59 -20.20
C ALA A 132 8.51 -8.95 -20.74
N PRO A 133 8.46 -8.34 -21.94
CA PRO A 133 9.66 -7.91 -22.68
C PRO A 133 10.48 -6.83 -21.97
N THR A 134 9.87 -6.00 -21.14
CA THR A 134 10.57 -4.94 -20.38
C THR A 134 11.02 -5.37 -18.98
N ARG A 135 10.70 -6.61 -18.55
CA ARG A 135 10.98 -7.11 -17.19
C ARG A 135 12.46 -7.00 -16.80
N HIS A 136 13.35 -7.43 -17.69
CA HIS A 136 14.79 -7.44 -17.48
C HIS A 136 15.40 -6.04 -17.38
N LEU A 137 14.69 -5.01 -17.83
CA LEU A 137 15.07 -3.61 -17.70
C LEU A 137 14.46 -2.97 -16.45
N VAL A 138 13.14 -3.22 -16.23
CA VAL A 138 12.37 -2.56 -15.16
C VAL A 138 12.77 -3.07 -13.78
N ILE A 139 12.89 -4.39 -13.58
CA ILE A 139 13.13 -4.94 -12.24
C ILE A 139 14.45 -4.43 -11.64
N PRO A 140 15.59 -4.45 -12.34
CA PRO A 140 16.84 -3.92 -11.80
C PRO A 140 16.78 -2.42 -11.45
N ALA A 141 16.10 -1.62 -12.28
CA ALA A 141 15.96 -0.19 -12.07
C ALA A 141 15.06 0.11 -10.85
N VAL A 142 13.96 -0.62 -10.69
CA VAL A 142 13.07 -0.52 -9.53
C VAL A 142 13.81 -0.86 -8.24
N ILE A 143 14.58 -1.98 -8.21
CA ILE A 143 15.32 -2.40 -7.02
C ILE A 143 16.36 -1.33 -6.62
N ARG A 144 17.06 -0.72 -7.58
CA ARG A 144 18.02 0.36 -7.31
C ARG A 144 17.35 1.56 -6.67
N LEU A 145 16.21 2.01 -7.18
CA LEU A 145 15.48 3.13 -6.58
C LEU A 145 14.98 2.82 -5.18
N LEU A 146 14.50 1.60 -4.95
CA LEU A 146 14.06 1.18 -3.62
C LEU A 146 15.20 1.18 -2.60
N TYR A 147 16.36 0.65 -2.99
CA TYR A 147 17.52 0.56 -2.12
C TYR A 147 18.23 1.91 -1.96
N CYS A 148 18.62 2.55 -3.06
CA CYS A 148 19.48 3.75 -3.01
C CYS A 148 18.72 5.01 -2.55
N CYS A 149 17.42 5.09 -2.81
CA CYS A 149 16.63 6.30 -2.53
C CYS A 149 15.54 6.08 -1.47
N GLY A 150 15.37 4.85 -1.00
CA GLY A 150 14.40 4.53 0.04
C GLY A 150 12.94 4.84 -0.35
N PHE A 151 12.58 4.76 -1.63
CA PHE A 151 11.20 4.93 -2.08
C PHE A 151 10.25 3.85 -1.53
N ARG A 152 8.96 4.15 -1.44
CA ARG A 152 7.93 3.11 -1.32
C ARG A 152 7.67 2.50 -2.68
N ILE A 153 7.42 1.18 -2.72
CA ILE A 153 7.17 0.48 -3.99
C ILE A 153 6.06 1.14 -4.82
N GLY A 154 4.96 1.56 -4.19
CA GLY A 154 3.87 2.22 -4.89
C GLY A 154 4.23 3.63 -5.40
N GLU A 155 5.22 4.31 -4.81
CA GLU A 155 5.73 5.58 -5.30
C GLU A 155 6.54 5.35 -6.58
N VAL A 156 7.49 4.41 -6.55
CA VAL A 156 8.31 4.07 -7.72
C VAL A 156 7.45 3.67 -8.93
N LEU A 157 6.49 2.78 -8.72
CA LEU A 157 5.68 2.26 -9.83
C LEU A 157 4.75 3.30 -10.45
N ARG A 158 4.41 4.36 -9.72
CA ARG A 158 3.58 5.47 -10.24
C ARG A 158 4.38 6.64 -10.79
N LEU A 159 5.71 6.54 -10.90
CA LEU A 159 6.52 7.57 -11.54
C LEU A 159 6.16 7.66 -13.02
N ARG A 160 5.89 8.88 -13.47
CA ARG A 160 5.76 9.21 -14.87
C ARG A 160 7.10 9.68 -15.43
N VAL A 161 7.28 9.64 -16.73
CA VAL A 161 8.53 10.12 -17.35
C VAL A 161 8.82 11.58 -16.95
N LYS A 162 7.82 12.43 -16.93
CA LYS A 162 7.93 13.83 -16.51
C LYS A 162 8.32 14.07 -15.05
N ASP A 163 8.18 13.04 -14.21
CA ASP A 163 8.51 13.15 -12.78
C ASP A 163 9.99 12.81 -12.50
N VAL A 164 10.72 12.34 -13.52
CA VAL A 164 12.10 11.89 -13.40
C VAL A 164 12.99 12.81 -14.27
N ASP A 165 13.59 13.78 -13.62
CA ASP A 165 14.57 14.67 -14.29
C ASP A 165 15.96 13.99 -14.23
N LEU A 166 16.33 13.39 -15.35
CA LEU A 166 17.62 12.73 -15.49
C LEU A 166 18.79 13.70 -15.64
N ASP A 167 18.54 14.97 -15.96
CA ASP A 167 19.61 15.98 -16.14
C ASP A 167 20.00 16.57 -14.80
N THR A 168 19.05 16.96 -13.99
CA THR A 168 19.30 17.48 -12.64
C THR A 168 19.45 16.39 -11.58
N GLY A 169 19.08 15.14 -11.87
CA GLY A 169 19.13 14.04 -10.93
C GLY A 169 18.04 14.12 -9.84
N ILE A 170 16.91 14.73 -10.12
CA ILE A 170 15.82 14.92 -9.17
C ILE A 170 14.59 14.12 -9.61
N ILE A 171 14.01 13.37 -8.68
CA ILE A 171 12.74 12.67 -8.87
C ILE A 171 11.66 13.34 -8.02
N THR A 172 10.55 13.70 -8.66
CA THR A 172 9.37 14.25 -7.99
C THR A 172 8.40 13.13 -7.62
N VAL A 173 8.09 13.02 -6.34
CA VAL A 173 7.10 12.06 -5.85
C VAL A 173 5.81 12.81 -5.53
N HIS A 174 4.76 12.48 -6.27
CA HIS A 174 3.43 13.04 -6.04
C HIS A 174 2.61 12.17 -5.10
N ASN A 175 1.77 12.81 -4.28
CA ASN A 175 0.84 12.14 -3.35
C ASN A 175 1.53 11.10 -2.47
N GLY A 176 2.66 11.45 -1.85
CA GLY A 176 3.35 10.62 -0.87
C GLY A 176 2.48 10.36 0.38
N LYS A 177 3.09 9.81 1.45
CA LYS A 177 2.36 9.57 2.71
C LYS A 177 1.75 10.87 3.25
N GLY A 178 0.43 10.89 3.41
CA GLY A 178 -0.32 12.07 3.85
C GLY A 178 -0.61 13.08 2.72
N GLY A 179 -0.57 12.65 1.44
CA GLY A 179 -0.93 13.51 0.30
C GLY A 179 0.11 14.57 -0.04
N LYS A 180 1.34 14.50 0.49
CA LYS A 180 2.39 15.50 0.29
C LYS A 180 3.30 15.11 -0.86
N ASP A 181 3.64 16.08 -1.69
CA ASP A 181 4.67 15.96 -2.72
C ASP A 181 6.06 16.17 -2.12
N ARG A 182 7.08 15.54 -2.71
CA ARG A 182 8.47 15.75 -2.33
C ARG A 182 9.42 15.56 -3.49
N LEU A 183 10.52 16.27 -3.47
CA LEU A 183 11.68 16.09 -4.36
C LEU A 183 12.67 15.12 -3.69
N VAL A 184 13.21 14.21 -4.48
CA VAL A 184 14.21 13.23 -4.05
C VAL A 184 15.43 13.36 -4.94
N PRO A 185 16.55 13.90 -4.43
CA PRO A 185 17.82 13.88 -5.15
C PRO A 185 18.33 12.44 -5.24
N VAL A 186 18.85 12.09 -6.41
CA VAL A 186 19.35 10.75 -6.72
C VAL A 186 20.84 10.83 -7.03
N HIS A 187 21.61 9.91 -6.49
CA HIS A 187 23.06 9.88 -6.72
C HIS A 187 23.39 9.65 -8.21
N ASN A 188 24.43 10.31 -8.73
CA ASN A 188 24.80 10.29 -10.15
C ASN A 188 24.92 8.88 -10.74
N SER A 189 25.50 7.93 -10.02
CA SER A 189 25.62 6.55 -10.52
C SER A 189 24.28 5.86 -10.78
N VAL A 190 23.23 6.20 -10.00
CA VAL A 190 21.89 5.69 -10.23
C VAL A 190 21.24 6.43 -11.41
N ILE A 191 21.49 7.73 -11.55
CA ILE A 191 21.00 8.51 -12.70
C ILE A 191 21.59 8.00 -14.02
N GLU A 192 22.87 7.73 -14.08
CA GLU A 192 23.52 7.13 -15.24
C GLU A 192 22.89 5.78 -15.62
N TYR A 193 22.62 4.95 -14.62
CA TYR A 193 21.89 3.70 -14.80
C TYR A 193 20.47 3.95 -15.37
N LEU A 194 19.75 4.91 -14.80
CA LEU A 194 18.39 5.25 -15.25
C LEU A 194 18.37 5.85 -16.65
N ARG A 195 19.40 6.61 -17.06
CA ARG A 195 19.56 7.07 -18.46
C ARG A 195 19.71 5.89 -19.41
N SER A 196 20.62 4.95 -19.09
CA SER A 196 20.82 3.74 -19.88
C SER A 196 19.56 2.86 -19.95
N TYR A 197 18.81 2.78 -18.85
CA TYR A 197 17.50 2.13 -18.80
C TYR A 197 16.49 2.84 -19.70
N SER A 198 16.36 4.16 -19.58
CA SER A 198 15.38 4.98 -20.31
C SER A 198 15.61 4.92 -21.82
N ALA A 199 16.86 4.94 -22.26
CA ALA A 199 17.24 4.88 -23.68
C ALA A 199 16.86 3.55 -24.38
N GLN A 200 16.54 2.49 -23.62
CA GLN A 200 16.12 1.20 -24.16
C GLN A 200 14.59 1.07 -24.28
N LEU A 201 13.86 2.12 -23.94
CA LEU A 201 12.40 2.12 -23.93
C LEU A 201 11.88 3.20 -24.92
N PRO A 202 10.64 3.04 -25.44
CA PRO A 202 10.04 4.07 -26.30
C PRO A 202 9.96 5.42 -25.59
N ASP A 203 10.25 6.51 -26.32
CA ASP A 203 10.20 7.87 -25.78
C ASP A 203 8.77 8.31 -25.43
N GLU A 204 7.81 7.94 -26.25
CA GLU A 204 6.39 8.25 -26.07
C GLU A 204 5.74 7.29 -25.05
N ARG A 205 6.16 7.34 -23.80
CA ARG A 205 5.55 6.57 -22.72
C ARG A 205 5.12 7.49 -21.57
N GLU A 206 3.97 7.21 -20.99
CA GLU A 206 3.48 7.95 -19.81
C GLU A 206 4.25 7.55 -18.55
N TRP A 207 4.42 6.24 -18.35
CA TRP A 207 5.00 5.68 -17.13
C TRP A 207 6.50 5.47 -17.27
N PHE A 208 7.25 5.85 -16.25
CA PHE A 208 8.69 5.62 -16.24
C PHE A 208 9.02 4.12 -16.23
N PHE A 209 8.20 3.32 -15.55
CA PHE A 209 8.28 1.85 -15.52
C PHE A 209 7.06 1.22 -16.23
N PRO A 210 7.06 1.18 -17.57
CA PRO A 210 5.91 0.74 -18.34
C PRO A 210 5.73 -0.76 -18.34
N SER A 211 4.47 -1.20 -18.33
CA SER A 211 4.04 -2.57 -18.61
C SER A 211 3.06 -2.60 -19.78
N ALA A 212 2.66 -3.79 -20.22
CA ALA A 212 1.69 -3.95 -21.31
C ALA A 212 0.32 -3.25 -21.02
N CYS A 213 -0.04 -3.07 -19.74
CA CYS A 213 -1.31 -2.48 -19.33
C CYS A 213 -1.13 -1.20 -18.48
N GLY A 214 -0.16 -0.35 -18.80
CA GLY A 214 0.17 0.85 -18.04
C GLY A 214 1.46 0.71 -17.26
N HIS A 215 1.44 0.75 -15.92
CA HIS A 215 2.62 0.52 -15.08
C HIS A 215 2.63 -0.89 -14.47
N TYR A 216 3.78 -1.33 -13.99
CA TYR A 216 3.91 -2.61 -13.26
C TYR A 216 3.05 -2.64 -12.00
N SER A 217 2.47 -3.81 -11.71
CA SER A 217 1.73 -4.02 -10.46
C SER A 217 2.68 -4.29 -9.29
N ILE A 218 2.27 -3.93 -8.08
CA ILE A 218 3.02 -4.25 -6.87
C ILE A 218 3.23 -5.77 -6.76
N LYS A 219 2.18 -6.57 -7.09
CA LYS A 219 2.26 -8.03 -7.07
C LYS A 219 3.37 -8.53 -7.98
N THR A 220 3.45 -8.03 -9.22
CA THR A 220 4.49 -8.42 -10.18
C THR A 220 5.90 -8.18 -9.63
N ILE A 221 6.12 -7.04 -8.95
CA ILE A 221 7.42 -6.76 -8.34
C ILE A 221 7.73 -7.73 -7.20
N TYR A 222 6.72 -8.04 -6.35
CA TYR A 222 6.89 -9.03 -5.28
C TYR A 222 7.22 -10.42 -5.82
N ASP A 223 6.55 -10.87 -6.88
CA ASP A 223 6.79 -12.19 -7.50
C ASP A 223 8.22 -12.26 -8.06
N ASN A 224 8.68 -11.20 -8.76
CA ASN A 224 10.05 -11.11 -9.25
C ASN A 224 11.08 -11.02 -8.12
N PHE A 225 10.79 -10.30 -7.06
CA PHE A 225 11.67 -10.21 -5.91
C PHE A 225 11.86 -11.57 -5.22
N ARG A 226 10.81 -12.37 -5.10
CA ARG A 226 10.90 -13.74 -4.57
C ARG A 226 11.77 -14.64 -5.45
N GLU A 227 11.66 -14.49 -6.77
CA GLU A 227 12.51 -15.20 -7.74
C GLU A 227 14.00 -14.82 -7.54
N LEU A 228 14.28 -13.53 -7.33
CA LEU A 228 15.63 -13.05 -7.05
C LEU A 228 16.17 -13.55 -5.70
N LEU A 229 15.36 -13.55 -4.64
CA LEU A 229 15.76 -14.11 -3.34
C LEU A 229 16.14 -15.59 -3.47
N PHE A 230 15.35 -16.36 -4.21
CA PHE A 230 15.63 -17.78 -4.48
C PHE A 230 16.94 -17.94 -5.26
N ALA A 231 17.14 -17.18 -6.34
CA ALA A 231 18.36 -17.22 -7.15
C ALA A 231 19.62 -16.83 -6.35
N CYS A 232 19.46 -15.99 -5.33
CA CYS A 232 20.55 -15.53 -4.46
C CYS A 232 20.74 -16.41 -3.22
N ASN A 233 20.01 -17.51 -3.05
CA ASN A 233 20.00 -18.35 -1.84
C ASN A 233 19.73 -17.52 -0.57
N ILE A 234 18.82 -16.53 -0.64
CA ILE A 234 18.38 -15.77 0.52
C ILE A 234 17.06 -16.40 1.01
N PRO A 235 17.01 -16.93 2.26
CA PRO A 235 15.82 -17.59 2.78
C PRO A 235 14.60 -16.68 2.75
N HIS A 236 13.49 -17.21 2.26
CA HIS A 236 12.20 -16.51 2.20
C HIS A 236 11.11 -17.39 2.81
N THR A 237 11.06 -17.48 4.12
CA THR A 237 10.06 -18.22 4.90
C THR A 237 9.42 -17.30 5.93
N GLY A 238 8.12 -17.40 6.13
CA GLY A 238 7.37 -16.69 7.19
C GLY A 238 7.66 -15.20 7.33
N ASN A 239 8.66 -14.86 8.10
CA ASN A 239 9.13 -13.49 8.33
C ASN A 239 10.28 -13.06 7.40
N GLY A 240 10.49 -13.76 6.28
CA GLY A 240 11.57 -13.49 5.34
C GLY A 240 11.54 -12.09 4.72
N PRO A 241 12.58 -11.74 3.96
CA PRO A 241 12.73 -10.41 3.37
C PRO A 241 11.54 -9.98 2.53
N ARG A 242 11.18 -8.71 2.62
CA ARG A 242 10.12 -8.06 1.85
C ARG A 242 10.72 -6.97 0.98
N VAL A 243 10.07 -6.62 -0.11
CA VAL A 243 10.47 -5.48 -0.96
C VAL A 243 10.61 -4.18 -0.14
N HIS A 244 9.80 -4.01 0.90
CA HIS A 244 9.86 -2.83 1.76
C HIS A 244 11.11 -2.78 2.64
N ASP A 245 11.77 -3.91 2.87
CA ASP A 245 12.95 -4.00 3.73
C ASP A 245 14.18 -3.35 3.09
N PHE A 246 14.22 -3.17 1.77
CA PHE A 246 15.22 -2.30 1.11
C PHE A 246 15.26 -0.88 1.70
N ARG A 247 14.12 -0.37 2.17
CA ARG A 247 14.04 0.95 2.77
C ARG A 247 14.55 0.99 4.23
N HIS A 248 14.61 -0.17 4.87
CA HIS A 248 15.12 -0.31 6.23
C HIS A 248 16.63 -0.58 6.26
N THR A 249 17.19 -1.01 5.13
CA THR A 249 18.60 -1.21 4.88
C THR A 249 19.31 0.09 4.56
#